data_f976be0bddaf2a966fe0386378822e31
#
_entry.id   f976be0bddaf2a966fe0386378822e31
#
_cell.length_a   1.000
_cell.length_b   1.000
_cell.length_c   1.000
_cell.angle_alpha   90.00
_cell.angle_beta   90.00
_cell.angle_gamma   90.00
#
_symmetry.space_group_name_H-M   'P 1'
#
loop_
_entity.id
_entity.type
_entity.pdbx_description
1 polymer ?
#
loop_
_entity_poly.entity_id
_entity_poly.type
_entity_poly.pdbx_seq_one_letter_code
_entity_poly.pdbx_strand_id
1 'polypeptide(L)'
;MTKKTKRTSLISFALAFLVLLFAALPRPARADTKLTDGTYLVDVTLEGGSGRAHVESPATVTVNDGGATATVIWSSPNYDYMIVAGETYHPINTEGNSTFEIPVLAFDEPFPVVGDTTAMSVPHEIDYQLTFDSTSAEPVGESSKGASTLPIICGIALVVTAGCVVLALKRKNT
;
A
#
# COMPACT_ATOMS: atom_id res chain seq x y z
N MET A 1 24.99 29.74 -42.43
CA MET A 1 24.92 28.47 -41.70
C MET A 1 24.70 28.70 -40.20
N THR A 2 23.51 29.16 -39.73
CA THR A 2 23.29 29.46 -38.27
C THR A 2 21.85 29.29 -37.78
N LYS A 3 21.03 28.44 -38.46
CA LYS A 3 19.63 28.19 -38.01
C LYS A 3 19.37 26.84 -37.34
N LYS A 4 20.34 25.90 -37.29
CA LYS A 4 20.16 24.56 -36.74
C LYS A 4 20.40 24.47 -35.22
N THR A 5 21.27 25.32 -34.68
CA THR A 5 21.67 25.27 -33.25
C THR A 5 20.59 25.79 -32.26
N LYS A 6 19.74 26.72 -32.71
CA LYS A 6 18.69 27.27 -31.83
C LYS A 6 17.50 26.33 -31.60
N ARG A 7 17.18 25.42 -32.53
CA ARG A 7 16.08 24.47 -32.43
C ARG A 7 16.39 23.33 -31.44
N THR A 8 17.62 22.85 -31.38
CA THR A 8 18.02 21.80 -30.45
C THR A 8 18.03 22.28 -29.01
N SER A 9 18.41 23.54 -28.76
CA SER A 9 18.38 24.13 -27.41
C SER A 9 16.95 24.28 -26.87
N LEU A 10 15.99 24.71 -27.70
CA LEU A 10 14.59 24.86 -27.32
C LEU A 10 13.94 23.51 -26.96
N ILE A 11 14.24 22.44 -27.69
CA ILE A 11 13.73 21.09 -27.45
C ILE A 11 14.30 20.54 -26.12
N SER A 12 15.61 20.76 -25.85
CA SER A 12 16.23 20.38 -24.57
C SER A 12 15.62 21.12 -23.39
N PHE A 13 15.32 22.43 -23.50
CA PHE A 13 14.66 23.17 -22.45
C PHE A 13 13.22 22.72 -22.22
N ALA A 14 12.46 22.41 -23.28
CA ALA A 14 11.09 21.92 -23.19
C ALA A 14 11.05 20.53 -22.52
N LEU A 15 12.00 19.64 -22.85
CA LEU A 15 12.09 18.31 -22.24
C LEU A 15 12.47 18.39 -20.75
N ALA A 16 13.41 19.26 -20.38
CA ALA A 16 13.81 19.48 -18.99
C ALA A 16 12.65 20.08 -18.17
N PHE A 17 11.88 21.01 -18.75
CA PHE A 17 10.71 21.60 -18.10
C PHE A 17 9.58 20.58 -17.91
N LEU A 18 9.36 19.68 -18.88
CA LEU A 18 8.38 18.59 -18.79
C LEU A 18 8.75 17.60 -17.67
N VAL A 19 10.02 17.25 -17.53
CA VAL A 19 10.51 16.37 -16.45
C VAL A 19 10.35 17.04 -15.08
N LEU A 20 10.60 18.36 -14.99
CA LEU A 20 10.40 19.12 -13.76
C LEU A 20 8.92 19.20 -13.35
N LEU A 21 8.03 19.34 -14.34
CA LEU A 21 6.58 19.37 -14.12
C LEU A 21 6.06 18.02 -13.60
N PHE A 22 6.62 16.90 -14.07
CA PHE A 22 6.27 15.55 -13.61
C PHE A 22 6.75 15.27 -12.19
N ALA A 23 7.82 15.92 -11.74
CA ALA A 23 8.36 15.80 -10.38
C ALA A 23 7.53 16.59 -9.34
N ALA A 24 6.67 17.50 -9.78
CA ALA A 24 5.83 18.35 -8.92
C ALA A 24 4.42 17.78 -8.69
N LEU A 25 4.12 16.57 -9.18
CA LEU A 25 2.84 15.91 -8.86
C LEU A 25 2.80 15.59 -7.35
N PRO A 26 1.69 15.93 -6.67
CA PRO A 26 1.53 15.56 -5.27
C PRO A 26 1.64 14.04 -5.15
N ARG A 27 2.62 13.59 -4.39
CA ARG A 27 2.72 12.18 -4.03
C ARG A 27 1.70 11.93 -2.92
N PRO A 28 0.93 10.84 -2.95
CA PRO A 28 0.07 10.48 -1.83
C PRO A 28 0.93 10.42 -0.57
N ALA A 29 0.40 11.01 0.52
CA ALA A 29 1.04 10.93 1.82
C ALA A 29 1.18 9.45 2.18
N ARG A 30 2.41 9.00 2.39
CA ARG A 30 2.71 7.64 2.85
C ARG A 30 2.88 7.71 4.36
N ALA A 31 2.15 6.85 5.06
CA ALA A 31 2.44 6.58 6.46
C ALA A 31 3.86 6.00 6.56
N ASP A 32 4.64 6.49 7.51
CA ASP A 32 5.94 5.90 7.85
C ASP A 32 5.65 4.66 8.71
N THR A 33 5.25 3.57 8.05
CA THR A 33 4.80 2.36 8.73
C THR A 33 6.00 1.54 9.22
N LYS A 34 5.96 1.13 10.47
CA LYS A 34 6.88 0.15 11.05
C LYS A 34 6.55 -1.29 10.63
N LEU A 35 5.40 -1.50 9.97
CA LEU A 35 4.95 -2.79 9.50
C LEU A 35 5.63 -3.12 8.17
N THR A 36 5.98 -4.38 7.98
CA THR A 36 6.50 -4.91 6.71
C THR A 36 5.37 -5.16 5.72
N ASP A 37 5.70 -5.32 4.45
CA ASP A 37 4.69 -5.64 3.42
C ASP A 37 3.92 -6.91 3.81
N GLY A 38 2.59 -6.84 3.71
CA GLY A 38 1.69 -7.91 4.13
C GLY A 38 0.28 -7.41 4.43
N THR A 39 -0.61 -8.34 4.81
CA THR A 39 -1.97 -8.03 5.26
C THR A 39 -2.10 -8.31 6.74
N TYR A 40 -2.73 -7.39 7.46
CA TYR A 40 -2.85 -7.40 8.91
C TYR A 40 -4.29 -7.12 9.33
N LEU A 41 -4.68 -7.65 10.50
CA LEU A 41 -5.80 -7.15 11.28
C LEU A 41 -5.24 -6.14 12.28
N VAL A 42 -5.81 -4.93 12.27
CA VAL A 42 -5.31 -3.80 13.08
C VAL A 42 -6.49 -3.16 13.79
N ASP A 43 -6.36 -2.95 15.09
CA ASP A 43 -7.39 -2.24 15.85
C ASP A 43 -7.51 -0.80 15.35
N VAL A 44 -8.76 -0.39 15.10
CA VAL A 44 -9.11 0.94 14.63
C VAL A 44 -10.14 1.59 15.55
N THR A 45 -9.93 2.87 15.83
CA THR A 45 -10.85 3.70 16.61
C THR A 45 -11.35 4.85 15.76
N LEU A 46 -12.66 5.11 15.81
CA LEU A 46 -13.32 6.27 15.20
C LEU A 46 -13.77 7.22 16.31
N GLU A 47 -13.34 8.48 16.24
CA GLU A 47 -13.79 9.54 17.13
C GLU A 47 -14.44 10.68 16.35
N GLY A 48 -15.40 11.39 16.94
CA GLY A 48 -16.07 12.53 16.32
C GLY A 48 -17.57 12.35 16.13
N GLY A 49 -18.16 13.29 15.39
CA GLY A 49 -19.60 13.35 15.16
C GLY A 49 -20.40 13.36 16.46
N SER A 50 -21.52 12.64 16.49
CA SER A 50 -22.38 12.51 17.69
C SER A 50 -21.94 11.40 18.65
N GLY A 51 -20.85 10.68 18.35
CA GLY A 51 -20.38 9.50 19.09
C GLY A 51 -21.22 8.24 18.89
N ARG A 52 -22.18 8.24 17.97
CA ARG A 52 -23.02 7.07 17.66
C ARG A 52 -22.46 6.23 16.52
N ALA A 53 -21.73 6.85 15.61
CA ALA A 53 -21.06 6.15 14.52
C ALA A 53 -19.83 5.43 15.06
N HIS A 54 -19.56 4.24 14.53
CA HIS A 54 -18.35 3.49 14.79
C HIS A 54 -17.97 2.72 13.52
N VAL A 55 -16.76 2.26 13.46
CA VAL A 55 -16.26 1.32 12.45
C VAL A 55 -15.98 -0.03 13.10
N GLU A 56 -16.03 -1.09 12.31
CA GLU A 56 -15.67 -2.42 12.81
C GLU A 56 -14.17 -2.47 13.13
N SER A 57 -13.82 -3.06 14.26
CA SER A 57 -12.44 -3.27 14.71
C SER A 57 -12.29 -4.74 15.12
N PRO A 58 -11.19 -5.41 14.73
CA PRO A 58 -10.10 -4.89 13.91
C PRO A 58 -10.45 -4.71 12.44
N ALA A 59 -9.80 -3.75 11.76
CA ALA A 59 -9.88 -3.53 10.32
C ALA A 59 -8.78 -4.32 9.59
N THR A 60 -9.05 -4.70 8.33
CA THR A 60 -8.02 -5.28 7.46
C THR A 60 -7.15 -4.18 6.87
N VAL A 61 -5.84 -4.26 7.08
CA VAL A 61 -4.84 -3.32 6.55
C VAL A 61 -3.84 -4.06 5.68
N THR A 62 -3.67 -3.60 4.45
CA THR A 62 -2.64 -4.12 3.53
C THR A 62 -1.51 -3.12 3.40
N VAL A 63 -0.30 -3.55 3.71
CA VAL A 63 0.94 -2.77 3.58
C VAL A 63 1.67 -3.24 2.34
N ASN A 64 2.06 -2.31 1.48
CA ASN A 64 2.81 -2.58 0.25
C ASN A 64 3.72 -1.38 -0.08
N ASP A 65 5.00 -1.64 -0.33
CA ASP A 65 6.01 -0.62 -0.67
C ASP A 65 6.02 0.59 0.29
N GLY A 66 5.80 0.33 1.59
CA GLY A 66 5.75 1.36 2.64
C GLY A 66 4.52 2.27 2.59
N GLY A 67 3.50 1.92 1.81
CA GLY A 67 2.14 2.48 1.88
C GLY A 67 1.20 1.51 2.57
N ALA A 68 0.14 2.00 3.21
CA ALA A 68 -0.88 1.17 3.84
C ALA A 68 -2.27 1.57 3.36
N THR A 69 -3.11 0.58 3.10
CA THR A 69 -4.52 0.73 2.72
C THR A 69 -5.38 -0.09 3.67
N ALA A 70 -6.43 0.50 4.21
CA ALA A 70 -7.35 -0.15 5.14
C ALA A 70 -8.71 -0.38 4.51
N THR A 71 -9.31 -1.55 4.76
CA THR A 71 -10.73 -1.80 4.53
C THR A 71 -11.48 -1.44 5.81
N VAL A 72 -12.24 -0.35 5.76
CA VAL A 72 -13.02 0.21 6.87
C VAL A 72 -14.49 -0.08 6.66
N ILE A 73 -15.13 -0.76 7.62
CA ILE A 73 -16.56 -1.10 7.59
C ILE A 73 -17.26 -0.23 8.64
N TRP A 74 -18.19 0.61 8.19
CA TRP A 74 -18.99 1.44 9.08
C TRP A 74 -20.09 0.63 9.78
N SER A 75 -20.61 1.16 10.88
CA SER A 75 -21.76 0.58 11.61
C SER A 75 -23.10 0.77 10.92
N SER A 76 -23.13 1.35 9.73
CA SER A 76 -24.35 1.68 9.00
C SER A 76 -24.14 1.61 7.47
N PRO A 77 -25.19 1.24 6.70
CA PRO A 77 -25.13 1.28 5.23
C PRO A 77 -25.35 2.68 4.63
N ASN A 78 -25.49 3.71 5.48
CA ASN A 78 -25.91 5.04 5.04
C ASN A 78 -24.73 6.02 4.82
N TYR A 79 -23.51 5.54 4.67
CA TYR A 79 -22.36 6.37 4.27
C TYR A 79 -22.11 6.17 2.79
N ASP A 80 -22.20 7.22 1.99
CA ASP A 80 -22.09 7.16 0.54
C ASP A 80 -20.75 7.65 0.00
N TYR A 81 -19.95 8.37 0.80
CA TYR A 81 -18.53 8.61 0.55
C TYR A 81 -17.76 8.95 1.82
N MET A 82 -16.44 8.81 1.72
CA MET A 82 -15.46 9.32 2.69
C MET A 82 -14.49 10.26 1.99
N ILE A 83 -13.98 11.27 2.70
CA ILE A 83 -12.87 12.10 2.24
C ILE A 83 -11.68 11.85 3.16
N VAL A 84 -10.54 11.47 2.57
CA VAL A 84 -9.28 11.25 3.27
C VAL A 84 -8.18 12.00 2.52
N ALA A 85 -7.44 12.85 3.19
CA ALA A 85 -6.39 13.70 2.60
C ALA A 85 -6.87 14.52 1.36
N GLY A 86 -8.15 14.91 1.33
CA GLY A 86 -8.77 15.66 0.23
C GLY A 86 -9.21 14.82 -0.98
N GLU A 87 -9.04 13.52 -0.94
CA GLU A 87 -9.51 12.57 -1.96
C GLU A 87 -10.82 11.92 -1.52
N THR A 88 -11.77 11.73 -2.46
CA THR A 88 -13.07 11.13 -2.19
C THR A 88 -13.05 9.64 -2.50
N TYR A 89 -13.51 8.83 -1.54
CA TYR A 89 -13.62 7.38 -1.62
C TYR A 89 -15.08 6.98 -1.54
N HIS A 90 -15.52 6.10 -2.44
CA HIS A 90 -16.87 5.55 -2.47
C HIS A 90 -16.90 4.13 -1.90
N PRO A 91 -18.07 3.66 -1.40
CA PRO A 91 -18.19 2.29 -0.92
C PRO A 91 -17.81 1.27 -2.00
N ILE A 92 -17.09 0.23 -1.61
CA ILE A 92 -16.70 -0.88 -2.48
C ILE A 92 -17.77 -1.99 -2.53
N ASN A 93 -18.80 -1.90 -1.69
CA ASN A 93 -19.91 -2.84 -1.62
C ASN A 93 -21.26 -2.15 -1.99
N THR A 94 -22.25 -2.96 -2.37
CA THR A 94 -23.61 -2.51 -2.71
C THR A 94 -24.65 -2.97 -1.70
N GLU A 95 -24.31 -3.87 -0.78
CA GLU A 95 -25.19 -4.43 0.24
C GLU A 95 -24.48 -4.50 1.58
N GLY A 96 -25.22 -4.42 2.67
CA GLY A 96 -24.69 -4.40 4.03
C GLY A 96 -24.18 -3.03 4.45
N ASN A 97 -23.36 -3.01 5.48
CA ASN A 97 -22.75 -1.79 6.01
C ASN A 97 -21.77 -1.17 5.01
N SER A 98 -21.74 0.16 4.92
CA SER A 98 -20.86 0.87 3.99
C SER A 98 -19.40 0.50 4.27
N THR A 99 -18.72 -0.03 3.26
CA THR A 99 -17.35 -0.51 3.32
C THR A 99 -16.47 0.29 2.38
N PHE A 100 -15.37 0.82 2.87
CA PHE A 100 -14.47 1.67 2.11
C PHE A 100 -13.06 1.10 2.12
N GLU A 101 -12.33 1.32 1.03
CA GLU A 101 -10.91 1.09 0.95
C GLU A 101 -10.21 2.45 0.91
N ILE A 102 -9.48 2.78 1.99
CA ILE A 102 -8.89 4.11 2.19
C ILE A 102 -7.40 4.01 2.53
N PRO A 103 -6.57 5.02 2.20
CA PRO A 103 -5.20 5.06 2.66
C PRO A 103 -5.13 5.28 4.17
N VAL A 104 -4.21 4.60 4.84
CA VAL A 104 -3.82 4.87 6.23
C VAL A 104 -2.74 5.95 6.20
N LEU A 105 -3.07 7.14 6.71
CA LEU A 105 -2.14 8.29 6.66
C LEU A 105 -1.08 8.21 7.76
N ALA A 106 -1.45 7.65 8.91
CA ALA A 106 -0.56 7.45 10.06
C ALA A 106 -1.00 6.24 10.87
N PHE A 107 -0.06 5.59 11.53
CA PHE A 107 -0.31 4.64 12.62
C PHE A 107 -0.01 5.32 13.95
N ASP A 108 -0.72 4.90 15.00
CA ASP A 108 -0.54 5.37 16.39
C ASP A 108 -0.86 6.85 16.60
N GLU A 109 -1.33 7.55 15.56
CA GLU A 109 -1.74 8.96 15.60
C GLU A 109 -3.09 9.14 14.91
N PRO A 110 -4.00 9.97 15.48
CA PRO A 110 -5.28 10.26 14.84
C PRO A 110 -5.08 11.11 13.57
N PHE A 111 -5.79 10.76 12.50
CA PHE A 111 -5.84 11.58 11.29
C PHE A 111 -7.28 11.90 10.89
N PRO A 112 -7.52 13.11 10.32
CA PRO A 112 -8.86 13.55 9.98
C PRO A 112 -9.41 12.83 8.76
N VAL A 113 -10.70 12.47 8.84
CA VAL A 113 -11.51 11.97 7.72
C VAL A 113 -12.89 12.61 7.78
N VAL A 114 -13.54 12.73 6.63
CA VAL A 114 -14.95 13.14 6.54
C VAL A 114 -15.77 11.94 6.10
N GLY A 115 -16.91 11.72 6.74
CA GLY A 115 -17.90 10.73 6.29
C GLY A 115 -19.20 11.45 5.94
N ASP A 116 -19.70 11.31 4.69
CA ASP A 116 -21.02 11.78 4.35
C ASP A 116 -22.09 10.73 4.66
N THR A 117 -23.16 11.14 5.33
CA THR A 117 -24.25 10.23 5.71
C THR A 117 -25.57 10.65 5.10
N THR A 118 -26.24 9.69 4.49
CA THR A 118 -27.60 9.81 3.93
C THR A 118 -28.69 9.40 4.93
N ALA A 119 -28.32 9.06 6.18
CA ALA A 119 -29.29 8.66 7.21
C ALA A 119 -30.27 9.78 7.61
N MET A 120 -29.94 11.02 7.30
CA MET A 120 -30.82 12.18 7.45
C MET A 120 -31.48 12.52 6.12
N SER A 121 -32.55 13.33 6.14
CA SER A 121 -33.28 13.72 4.92
C SER A 121 -32.43 14.47 3.88
N VAL A 122 -31.27 14.96 4.26
CA VAL A 122 -30.29 15.63 3.42
C VAL A 122 -28.92 15.00 3.73
N PRO A 123 -28.09 14.69 2.71
CA PRO A 123 -26.71 14.25 2.90
C PRO A 123 -25.94 15.22 3.79
N HIS A 124 -25.14 14.72 4.69
CA HIS A 124 -24.46 15.52 5.71
C HIS A 124 -23.04 15.03 5.97
N GLU A 125 -22.07 15.87 5.64
CA GLU A 125 -20.67 15.64 5.95
C GLU A 125 -20.42 15.83 7.43
N ILE A 126 -19.71 14.87 8.03
CA ILE A 126 -19.35 14.85 9.44
C ILE A 126 -17.85 14.59 9.58
N ASP A 127 -17.20 15.44 10.37
CA ASP A 127 -15.78 15.30 10.69
C ASP A 127 -15.55 14.21 11.72
N TYR A 128 -14.60 13.32 11.41
CA TYR A 128 -14.15 12.23 12.27
C TYR A 128 -12.62 12.19 12.31
N GLN A 129 -12.12 11.41 13.27
CA GLN A 129 -10.70 11.05 13.38
C GLN A 129 -10.61 9.52 13.41
N LEU A 130 -9.71 8.97 12.60
CA LEU A 130 -9.36 7.54 12.62
C LEU A 130 -7.98 7.38 13.26
N THR A 131 -7.85 6.37 14.13
CA THR A 131 -6.57 5.94 14.70
C THR A 131 -6.42 4.45 14.48
N PHE A 132 -5.31 4.03 13.87
CA PHE A 132 -4.92 2.63 13.69
C PHE A 132 -3.77 2.31 14.64
N ASP A 133 -3.95 1.32 15.53
CA ASP A 133 -2.94 0.92 16.51
C ASP A 133 -1.96 -0.09 15.89
N SER A 134 -0.75 0.35 15.56
CA SER A 134 0.27 -0.52 14.97
C SER A 134 0.69 -1.67 15.90
N THR A 135 0.50 -1.52 17.21
CA THR A 135 0.88 -2.55 18.20
C THR A 135 -0.10 -3.72 18.25
N SER A 136 -1.34 -3.52 17.76
CA SER A 136 -2.36 -4.56 17.63
C SER A 136 -2.25 -5.38 16.35
N ALA A 137 -1.35 -5.00 15.43
CA ALA A 137 -1.27 -5.60 14.10
C ALA A 137 -0.99 -7.10 14.14
N GLU A 138 -1.97 -7.91 13.74
CA GLU A 138 -1.85 -9.37 13.61
C GLU A 138 -1.81 -9.74 12.12
N PRO A 139 -0.76 -10.44 11.62
CA PRO A 139 -0.68 -10.81 10.21
C PRO A 139 -1.80 -11.79 9.82
N VAL A 140 -2.54 -11.47 8.76
CA VAL A 140 -3.57 -12.34 8.17
C VAL A 140 -2.91 -13.32 7.22
N GLY A 141 -2.78 -14.59 7.66
CA GLY A 141 -2.52 -15.70 6.74
C GLY A 141 -1.15 -15.72 6.09
N GLU A 142 -0.08 -15.68 6.87
CA GLU A 142 1.02 -16.57 6.61
C GLU A 142 0.93 -17.75 7.61
N SER A 143 0.11 -18.76 7.26
CA SER A 143 0.51 -20.12 7.64
C SER A 143 1.97 -20.20 7.26
N SER A 144 2.83 -20.20 8.27
CA SER A 144 4.27 -20.39 8.15
C SER A 144 4.54 -21.50 7.14
N LYS A 145 4.71 -21.17 5.86
CA LYS A 145 5.65 -21.88 5.03
C LYS A 145 6.98 -21.61 5.70
N GLY A 146 7.26 -22.45 6.72
CA GLY A 146 8.58 -22.55 7.28
C GLY A 146 9.52 -22.47 6.11
N ALA A 147 10.35 -21.43 6.12
CA ALA A 147 11.48 -21.31 5.26
C ALA A 147 12.36 -22.52 5.54
N SER A 148 12.01 -23.65 4.94
CA SER A 148 12.91 -24.75 4.68
C SER A 148 13.81 -24.26 3.55
N THR A 149 14.61 -23.24 3.84
CA THR A 149 15.84 -22.96 3.13
C THR A 149 16.83 -24.06 3.49
N LEU A 150 16.49 -25.30 3.03
CA LEU A 150 17.54 -26.27 2.83
C LEU A 150 18.41 -25.72 1.69
N PRO A 151 19.71 -25.58 1.92
CA PRO A 151 20.59 -25.00 0.93
C PRO A 151 20.69 -25.98 -0.26
N ILE A 152 20.05 -25.64 -1.37
CA ILE A 152 20.24 -26.25 -2.69
C ILE A 152 21.68 -26.00 -3.20
N ILE A 153 22.59 -25.53 -2.35
CA ILE A 153 24.00 -25.24 -2.70
C ILE A 153 24.85 -26.51 -2.73
N CYS A 154 24.44 -27.64 -2.14
CA CYS A 154 25.22 -28.88 -2.19
C CYS A 154 25.08 -29.71 -3.48
N GLY A 155 24.07 -29.44 -4.34
CA GLY A 155 23.85 -30.22 -5.56
C GLY A 155 24.71 -29.80 -6.77
N ILE A 156 25.11 -28.54 -6.86
CA ILE A 156 25.83 -28.03 -8.04
C ILE A 156 27.34 -28.26 -7.94
N ALA A 157 27.90 -28.32 -6.73
CA ALA A 157 29.36 -28.57 -6.54
C ALA A 157 29.75 -30.01 -6.92
N LEU A 158 28.85 -30.99 -6.81
CA LEU A 158 29.15 -32.40 -7.10
C LEU A 158 29.15 -32.72 -8.59
N VAL A 159 28.39 -31.99 -9.41
CA VAL A 159 28.35 -32.21 -10.86
C VAL A 159 29.58 -31.63 -11.56
N VAL A 160 30.11 -30.50 -11.07
CA VAL A 160 31.32 -29.89 -11.65
C VAL A 160 32.59 -30.72 -11.37
N THR A 161 32.69 -31.35 -10.21
CA THR A 161 33.84 -32.20 -9.87
C THR A 161 33.86 -33.51 -10.63
N ALA A 162 32.69 -34.11 -10.91
CA ALA A 162 32.61 -35.34 -11.71
C ALA A 162 32.94 -35.08 -13.21
N GLY A 163 32.53 -33.92 -13.77
CA GLY A 163 32.86 -33.52 -15.13
C GLY A 163 34.36 -33.27 -15.37
N CYS A 164 35.07 -32.68 -14.41
CA CYS A 164 36.50 -32.45 -14.50
C CYS A 164 37.33 -33.72 -14.42
N VAL A 165 36.90 -34.69 -13.62
CA VAL A 165 37.63 -35.99 -13.50
C VAL A 165 37.50 -36.79 -14.78
N VAL A 166 36.31 -36.82 -15.42
CA VAL A 166 36.09 -37.54 -16.70
C VAL A 166 36.90 -36.94 -17.83
N LEU A 167 37.02 -35.61 -17.90
CA LEU A 167 37.82 -34.89 -18.89
C LEU A 167 39.33 -35.10 -18.69
N ALA A 168 39.79 -35.17 -17.44
CA ALA A 168 41.19 -35.42 -17.13
C ALA A 168 41.60 -36.86 -17.47
N LEU A 169 40.73 -37.85 -17.26
CA LEU A 169 40.98 -39.24 -17.60
C LEU A 169 41.00 -39.52 -19.09
N LYS A 170 40.14 -38.81 -19.87
CA LYS A 170 40.08 -38.92 -21.33
C LYS A 170 41.32 -38.33 -22.03
N ARG A 171 42.01 -37.36 -21.39
CA ARG A 171 43.21 -36.74 -21.95
C ARG A 171 44.51 -37.56 -21.72
N LYS A 172 44.44 -38.58 -20.88
CA LYS A 172 45.60 -39.44 -20.56
C LYS A 172 45.66 -40.69 -21.41
N ASN A 173 44.60 -40.99 -22.23
CA ASN A 173 44.50 -42.18 -23.06
C ASN A 173 44.52 -41.86 -24.56
N THR A 174 45.05 -40.69 -24.96
CA THR A 174 45.40 -40.33 -26.33
C THR A 174 46.85 -39.83 -26.34
#